data_ffcc8443b0cfa4ea3455152d2228ed51
#
_entry.id   ffcc8443b0cfa4ea3455152d2228ed51
#
_cell.length_a   1.000
_cell.length_b   1.000
_cell.length_c   1.000
_cell.angle_alpha   90.00
_cell.angle_beta   90.00
_cell.angle_gamma   90.00
#
_symmetry.space_group_name_H-M   'P 1'
#
loop_
_entity.id
_entity.type
_entity.pdbx_description
1 polymer ?
#
loop_
_entity_poly.entity_id
_entity_poly.type
_entity_poly.pdbx_seq_one_letter_code
_entity_poly.pdbx_strand_id
1 'polypeptide(L)'
;MKRQSDDAVSQDKGFIEEEAAAPEIDEAENAPEEAADENTENKTIYDDASDYKFLKSRASISHHSSGTHHHSSSGHHHHHHHRRRKKKMKKWKKVLIIVVSVILVIALSICVTLQILYLNGRSDFFDVNLNMVVPETVQAEVQDNGDYIMYKGVTYKYNHDVTNILFMGVDKRSIDDDTAQGTGGQADAIVMIAMNVKDHKMTLLAVPRDTITDVALYSPSGHYSGMKEMQVCMAYAYGDGKEISCENTVSSVRRIFYNVPVNTYYALDLDGIAAVNDSVGGVDVASPETIGPFTEGESYHLEGKLSENFVRLRDKSGVDSSMKRLERQKIYAKGFLSTMTKKLKGDITSAITVYNESSPYSCTNLNAAKVTYLAAEFMFGGGMDTELLTMPGELSYDNQYARFNIDEEKFFEQFLSVYYERM
;
A
#
# COMPACT_ATOMS: atom_id res chain seq x y z
N MET A 1 -45.74 -67.76 -1.66
CA MET A 1 -47.21 -67.70 -1.42
C MET A 1 -47.58 -66.26 -1.20
N LYS A 2 -48.39 -65.71 -2.13
CA LYS A 2 -49.26 -64.54 -2.07
C LYS A 2 -48.67 -63.21 -1.58
N ARG A 3 -48.44 -62.15 -2.46
CA ARG A 3 -49.48 -61.18 -3.01
C ARG A 3 -49.94 -60.25 -1.91
N GLN A 4 -49.96 -58.95 -1.96
CA GLN A 4 -50.40 -57.97 -2.97
C GLN A 4 -50.04 -56.60 -2.41
N SER A 5 -49.53 -55.63 -3.10
CA SER A 5 -50.07 -54.69 -4.08
C SER A 5 -50.73 -53.44 -3.46
N ASP A 6 -50.28 -52.29 -4.01
CA ASP A 6 -51.03 -51.05 -4.26
C ASP A 6 -51.16 -50.11 -3.05
N ASP A 7 -50.95 -48.81 -3.07
CA ASP A 7 -51.32 -47.83 -4.12
C ASP A 7 -50.58 -46.51 -3.91
N ALA A 8 -50.38 -45.82 -5.00
CA ALA A 8 -49.91 -44.46 -5.10
C ALA A 8 -50.98 -43.47 -4.62
N VAL A 9 -50.61 -42.43 -3.91
CA VAL A 9 -51.31 -41.15 -3.93
C VAL A 9 -50.34 -40.01 -4.01
N SER A 10 -50.29 -39.42 -5.20
CA SER A 10 -49.85 -38.09 -5.52
C SER A 10 -50.60 -37.07 -4.68
N GLN A 11 -49.90 -36.20 -3.96
CA GLN A 11 -50.43 -34.89 -3.59
C GLN A 11 -49.40 -33.80 -3.86
N ASP A 12 -49.67 -33.23 -5.00
CA ASP A 12 -49.31 -31.90 -5.44
C ASP A 12 -49.75 -30.87 -4.38
N LYS A 13 -48.84 -30.10 -3.81
CA LYS A 13 -49.16 -28.89 -3.08
C LYS A 13 -48.32 -27.76 -3.63
N GLY A 14 -49.02 -26.96 -4.43
CA GLY A 14 -48.56 -25.72 -5.00
C GLY A 14 -47.94 -24.78 -3.96
N PHE A 15 -46.77 -24.28 -4.31
CA PHE A 15 -46.21 -23.12 -3.69
C PHE A 15 -47.00 -21.90 -4.15
N ILE A 16 -47.63 -21.25 -3.20
CA ILE A 16 -48.26 -19.93 -3.38
C ILE A 16 -47.09 -18.92 -3.29
N GLU A 17 -46.82 -18.24 -4.39
CA GLU A 17 -46.09 -17.00 -4.43
C GLU A 17 -46.89 -15.93 -3.70
N GLU A 18 -46.41 -15.48 -2.56
CA GLU A 18 -46.91 -14.29 -1.88
C GLU A 18 -46.07 -13.11 -2.32
N GLU A 19 -46.60 -12.38 -3.27
CA GLU A 19 -46.08 -11.12 -3.79
C GLU A 19 -46.34 -10.05 -2.73
N ALA A 20 -45.26 -9.68 -1.98
CA ALA A 20 -45.32 -8.57 -1.03
C ALA A 20 -45.13 -7.26 -1.78
N ALA A 21 -46.21 -6.53 -1.92
CA ALA A 21 -46.28 -5.18 -2.45
C ALA A 21 -45.41 -4.21 -1.65
N ALA A 22 -44.62 -3.44 -2.38
CA ALA A 22 -43.91 -2.28 -1.87
C ALA A 22 -44.90 -1.15 -1.55
N PRO A 23 -44.68 -0.35 -0.49
CA PRO A 23 -45.48 0.84 -0.28
C PRO A 23 -45.02 1.97 -1.21
N GLU A 24 -45.97 2.50 -1.96
CA GLU A 24 -45.88 3.77 -2.66
C GLU A 24 -45.61 4.89 -1.65
N ILE A 25 -44.59 5.69 -1.93
CA ILE A 25 -44.36 6.96 -1.22
C ILE A 25 -44.77 8.07 -2.20
N ASP A 26 -45.82 8.82 -1.76
CA ASP A 26 -46.35 10.02 -2.38
C ASP A 26 -45.27 11.06 -2.69
N GLU A 27 -45.33 11.53 -3.92
CA GLU A 27 -44.71 12.80 -4.33
C GLU A 27 -45.48 13.96 -3.71
N ALA A 28 -44.82 14.77 -2.93
CA ALA A 28 -45.28 16.11 -2.60
C ALA A 28 -44.16 17.12 -2.94
N GLU A 29 -44.34 17.65 -4.11
CA GLU A 29 -44.11 18.99 -4.60
C GLU A 29 -43.98 20.03 -3.48
N ASN A 30 -42.81 20.73 -3.41
CA ASN A 30 -42.73 22.15 -3.10
C ASN A 30 -41.31 22.68 -3.34
N ALA A 31 -41.15 23.34 -4.47
CA ALA A 31 -40.16 24.38 -4.60
C ALA A 31 -40.65 25.66 -3.90
N PRO A 32 -39.75 26.50 -3.41
CA PRO A 32 -39.81 27.88 -3.87
C PRO A 32 -38.46 28.41 -4.36
N GLU A 33 -38.63 29.23 -5.36
CA GLU A 33 -37.83 30.18 -6.06
C GLU A 33 -37.01 31.14 -5.17
N GLU A 34 -35.87 31.53 -5.76
CA GLU A 34 -35.22 32.83 -5.77
C GLU A 34 -34.93 33.57 -4.45
N ALA A 35 -33.62 33.84 -4.26
CA ALA A 35 -33.13 35.19 -4.07
C ALA A 35 -31.63 35.26 -4.39
N ALA A 36 -31.32 35.94 -5.46
CA ALA A 36 -30.01 36.52 -5.66
C ALA A 36 -29.83 37.65 -4.64
N ASP A 37 -28.65 37.81 -4.07
CA ASP A 37 -28.01 39.13 -3.95
C ASP A 37 -26.55 39.00 -3.45
N GLU A 38 -25.73 39.67 -4.21
CA GLU A 38 -24.62 40.59 -3.91
C GLU A 38 -23.50 40.22 -2.95
N ASN A 39 -22.35 40.07 -3.58
CA ASN A 39 -21.19 40.97 -3.37
C ASN A 39 -20.73 41.20 -1.92
N THR A 40 -19.66 40.53 -1.52
CA THR A 40 -18.68 41.24 -0.70
C THR A 40 -17.27 40.80 -1.10
N GLU A 41 -16.64 41.67 -1.87
CA GLU A 41 -15.19 41.78 -1.99
C GLU A 41 -14.57 41.85 -0.58
N ASN A 42 -13.65 40.97 -0.28
CA ASN A 42 -12.66 41.24 0.76
C ASN A 42 -11.27 41.14 0.11
N LYS A 43 -10.91 42.28 -0.41
CA LYS A 43 -9.61 42.74 -0.88
C LYS A 43 -8.78 43.02 0.38
N THR A 44 -7.90 42.12 0.75
CA THR A 44 -6.77 42.46 1.62
C THR A 44 -5.53 42.57 0.78
N ILE A 45 -5.26 43.85 0.50
CA ILE A 45 -4.02 44.41 0.01
C ILE A 45 -2.95 44.19 1.09
N TYR A 46 -1.87 43.52 0.75
CA TYR A 46 -0.54 43.81 1.27
C TYR A 46 0.42 44.01 0.11
N ASP A 47 0.41 45.24 -0.37
CA ASP A 47 1.58 45.87 -0.97
C ASP A 47 2.52 46.20 0.19
N ASP A 48 3.72 45.69 0.16
CA ASP A 48 4.88 46.41 0.65
C ASP A 48 6.14 45.91 -0.07
N ALA A 49 6.37 46.51 -1.21
CA ALA A 49 7.64 46.51 -1.90
C ALA A 49 8.33 47.82 -1.57
N SER A 50 9.01 47.87 -0.42
CA SER A 50 9.90 48.98 -0.07
C SER A 50 11.34 48.51 -0.07
N ASP A 51 12.02 48.91 -1.10
CA ASP A 51 13.24 49.71 -1.03
C ASP A 51 14.43 49.15 -0.25
N TYR A 52 15.29 48.41 -0.94
CA TYR A 52 16.72 48.48 -0.64
C TYR A 52 17.50 49.05 -1.82
N LYS A 53 17.39 50.37 -1.98
CA LYS A 53 18.41 51.18 -2.66
C LYS A 53 19.57 51.39 -1.72
N PHE A 54 20.64 50.64 -1.89
CA PHE A 54 21.89 50.90 -1.21
C PHE A 54 22.61 52.08 -1.89
N LEU A 55 22.63 53.20 -1.20
CA LEU A 55 23.26 54.45 -1.55
C LEU A 55 24.79 54.25 -1.75
N LYS A 56 25.26 54.53 -2.95
CA LYS A 56 26.63 54.88 -3.22
C LYS A 56 26.87 56.30 -2.70
N SER A 57 27.41 56.47 -1.51
CA SER A 57 27.94 57.77 -1.09
C SER A 57 29.35 58.00 -1.70
N ARG A 58 29.38 58.88 -2.63
CA ARG A 58 30.61 59.58 -3.02
C ARG A 58 30.99 60.53 -1.88
N ALA A 59 32.11 60.32 -1.27
CA ALA A 59 32.84 61.37 -0.53
C ALA A 59 34.05 61.77 -1.32
N SER A 60 33.95 62.94 -1.95
CA SER A 60 35.06 63.70 -2.46
C SER A 60 35.58 64.59 -1.33
N ILE A 61 36.80 64.44 -0.90
CA ILE A 61 37.50 65.41 -0.10
C ILE A 61 38.73 65.84 -0.86
N SER A 62 38.70 67.07 -1.29
CA SER A 62 39.84 67.85 -1.79
C SER A 62 40.63 68.39 -0.63
N HIS A 63 41.90 68.19 -0.59
CA HIS A 63 42.83 69.09 0.12
C HIS A 63 44.06 69.36 -0.76
N HIS A 64 44.20 70.62 -1.07
CA HIS A 64 45.42 71.28 -1.51
C HIS A 64 46.42 71.28 -0.37
N SER A 65 47.69 71.02 -0.68
CA SER A 65 48.79 71.85 -0.26
C SER A 65 50.10 71.46 -1.01
N SER A 66 50.58 72.42 -1.56
CA SER A 66 51.89 72.88 -2.06
C SER A 66 53.15 72.24 -1.45
N GLY A 67 54.09 72.02 -2.33
CA GLY A 67 55.45 72.38 -2.04
C GLY A 67 56.56 71.34 -2.15
N THR A 68 57.39 71.61 -3.07
CA THR A 68 58.87 71.53 -3.13
C THR A 68 59.48 70.33 -3.85
N HIS A 69 60.29 70.78 -4.80
CA HIS A 69 61.20 70.05 -5.62
C HIS A 69 62.26 69.23 -4.82
N HIS A 70 62.57 68.04 -5.33
CA HIS A 70 63.93 67.59 -5.47
C HIS A 70 64.12 66.56 -6.59
N HIS A 71 65.07 66.91 -7.51
CA HIS A 71 65.56 65.99 -8.55
C HIS A 71 66.35 64.82 -7.93
N SER A 72 66.14 63.62 -8.49
CA SER A 72 67.25 62.73 -8.85
C SER A 72 66.79 61.53 -9.71
N SER A 73 67.36 61.43 -10.84
CA SER A 73 67.90 60.33 -11.68
C SER A 73 67.23 58.96 -11.68
N SER A 74 66.75 58.65 -12.83
CA SER A 74 66.98 57.45 -13.66
C SER A 74 66.96 56.06 -12.98
N GLY A 75 65.89 55.32 -13.35
CA GLY A 75 65.87 53.89 -13.25
C GLY A 75 64.71 53.35 -14.04
N HIS A 76 64.89 53.16 -15.37
CA HIS A 76 63.90 52.52 -16.21
C HIS A 76 63.77 51.02 -15.87
N HIS A 77 62.89 50.64 -14.98
CA HIS A 77 62.45 49.27 -14.84
C HIS A 77 61.27 49.02 -15.83
N HIS A 78 61.63 48.41 -16.96
CA HIS A 78 60.64 47.82 -17.85
C HIS A 78 59.95 46.64 -17.16
N HIS A 79 58.79 46.89 -16.56
CA HIS A 79 57.90 45.82 -16.15
C HIS A 79 57.28 45.19 -17.41
N HIS A 80 57.89 44.09 -17.88
CA HIS A 80 57.24 43.24 -18.88
C HIS A 80 56.01 42.60 -18.23
N HIS A 81 54.83 43.25 -18.44
CA HIS A 81 53.54 42.62 -18.20
C HIS A 81 53.39 41.49 -19.22
N HIS A 82 53.78 40.27 -18.82
CA HIS A 82 53.40 39.05 -19.53
C HIS A 82 51.86 38.94 -19.51
N ARG A 83 51.19 39.59 -20.47
CA ARG A 83 49.81 39.32 -20.79
C ARG A 83 49.73 37.88 -21.25
N ARG A 84 49.40 36.94 -20.32
CA ARG A 84 49.02 35.54 -20.62
C ARG A 84 47.87 35.62 -21.63
N ARG A 85 48.16 35.47 -22.91
CA ARG A 85 47.13 35.31 -23.95
C ARG A 85 46.29 34.06 -23.58
N LYS A 86 45.06 34.25 -23.04
CA LYS A 86 44.09 33.21 -22.84
C LYS A 86 43.85 32.54 -24.18
N LYS A 87 44.30 31.30 -24.39
CA LYS A 87 44.06 30.54 -25.61
C LYS A 87 42.52 30.42 -25.78
N LYS A 88 41.97 31.02 -26.85
CA LYS A 88 40.57 30.93 -27.18
C LYS A 88 40.23 29.44 -27.44
N MET A 89 39.35 28.86 -26.63
CA MET A 89 38.89 27.49 -26.85
C MET A 89 38.20 27.38 -28.20
N LYS A 90 38.43 26.28 -28.93
CA LYS A 90 37.81 25.97 -30.20
C LYS A 90 36.25 25.93 -30.03
N LYS A 91 35.47 26.42 -30.94
CA LYS A 91 34.00 26.54 -30.87
C LYS A 91 33.35 25.20 -30.47
N TRP A 92 33.77 24.09 -31.05
CA TRP A 92 33.25 22.76 -30.74
C TRP A 92 33.48 22.34 -29.26
N LYS A 93 34.60 22.75 -28.63
CA LYS A 93 34.85 22.48 -27.17
C LYS A 93 33.87 23.27 -26.30
N LYS A 94 33.47 24.48 -26.70
CA LYS A 94 32.46 25.25 -25.97
C LYS A 94 31.10 24.59 -26.07
N VAL A 95 30.71 24.11 -27.26
CA VAL A 95 29.47 23.39 -27.49
C VAL A 95 29.46 22.10 -26.66
N LEU A 96 30.54 21.34 -26.66
CA LEU A 96 30.67 20.11 -25.86
C LEU A 96 30.48 20.40 -24.36
N ILE A 97 31.11 21.45 -23.83
CA ILE A 97 30.96 21.83 -22.40
C ILE A 97 29.51 22.19 -22.08
N ILE A 98 28.83 22.93 -22.97
CA ILE A 98 27.41 23.29 -22.79
C ILE A 98 26.54 22.01 -22.78
N VAL A 99 26.75 21.11 -23.74
CA VAL A 99 25.97 19.86 -23.81
C VAL A 99 26.22 19.01 -22.53
N VAL A 100 27.46 18.84 -22.11
CA VAL A 100 27.80 18.11 -20.88
C VAL A 100 27.18 18.78 -19.64
N SER A 101 27.24 20.12 -19.56
CA SER A 101 26.64 20.84 -18.43
C SER A 101 25.13 20.70 -18.39
N VAL A 102 24.44 20.70 -19.55
CA VAL A 102 22.99 20.48 -19.62
C VAL A 102 22.64 19.04 -19.18
N ILE A 103 23.38 18.04 -19.67
CA ILE A 103 23.18 16.64 -19.23
C ILE A 103 23.39 16.51 -17.72
N LEU A 104 24.41 17.16 -17.18
CA LEU A 104 24.70 17.11 -15.73
C LEU A 104 23.59 17.77 -14.91
N VAL A 105 23.04 18.90 -15.37
CA VAL A 105 21.90 19.57 -14.72
C VAL A 105 20.65 18.67 -14.76
N ILE A 106 20.37 18.03 -15.88
CA ILE A 106 19.25 17.09 -16.01
C ILE A 106 19.45 15.91 -15.06
N ALA A 107 20.63 15.30 -15.04
CA ALA A 107 20.94 14.19 -14.15
C ALA A 107 20.80 14.59 -12.66
N LEU A 108 21.29 15.77 -12.29
CA LEU A 108 21.14 16.30 -10.93
C LEU A 108 19.67 16.54 -10.57
N SER A 109 18.88 17.09 -11.50
CA SER A 109 17.45 17.29 -11.30
C SER A 109 16.73 15.97 -11.07
N ILE A 110 17.04 14.94 -11.85
CA ILE A 110 16.46 13.57 -11.66
C ILE A 110 16.86 13.03 -10.28
N CYS A 111 18.13 13.11 -9.90
CA CYS A 111 18.57 12.64 -8.58
C CYS A 111 17.85 13.35 -7.43
N VAL A 112 17.69 14.68 -7.52
CA VAL A 112 16.98 15.46 -6.50
C VAL A 112 15.50 15.05 -6.45
N THR A 113 14.86 14.85 -7.60
CA THR A 113 13.45 14.41 -7.64
C THR A 113 13.29 13.02 -7.01
N LEU A 114 14.15 12.06 -7.36
CA LEU A 114 14.12 10.71 -6.75
C LEU A 114 14.37 10.77 -5.24
N GLN A 115 15.29 11.63 -4.78
CA GLN A 115 15.54 11.82 -3.35
C GLN A 115 14.32 12.38 -2.61
N ILE A 116 13.61 13.33 -3.21
CA ILE A 116 12.37 13.89 -2.63
C ILE A 116 11.30 12.80 -2.57
N LEU A 117 11.10 12.04 -3.66
CA LEU A 117 10.14 10.94 -3.69
C LEU A 117 10.47 9.88 -2.64
N TYR A 118 11.74 9.51 -2.49
CA TYR A 118 12.19 8.55 -1.48
C TYR A 118 11.87 9.04 -0.05
N LEU A 119 12.19 10.30 0.27
CA LEU A 119 11.93 10.86 1.61
C LEU A 119 10.44 10.97 1.91
N ASN A 120 9.63 11.40 0.92
CA ASN A 120 8.19 11.48 1.07
C ASN A 120 7.59 10.08 1.25
N GLY A 121 8.02 9.10 0.44
CA GLY A 121 7.56 7.73 0.56
C GLY A 121 7.89 7.11 1.92
N ARG A 122 9.10 7.38 2.44
CA ARG A 122 9.48 6.98 3.80
C ARG A 122 8.56 7.63 4.85
N SER A 123 8.31 8.93 4.75
CA SER A 123 7.41 9.62 5.67
C SER A 123 5.99 9.03 5.62
N ASP A 124 5.46 8.76 4.42
CA ASP A 124 4.13 8.16 4.22
C ASP A 124 3.98 6.77 4.88
N PHE A 125 5.07 6.02 5.02
CA PHE A 125 5.06 4.72 5.68
C PHE A 125 5.24 4.79 7.19
N PHE A 126 6.06 5.72 7.71
CA PHE A 126 6.50 5.72 9.11
C PHE A 126 5.95 6.87 9.96
N ASP A 127 5.25 7.85 9.37
CA ASP A 127 4.57 8.88 10.13
C ASP A 127 3.21 8.34 10.61
N VAL A 128 3.28 7.58 11.71
CA VAL A 128 2.14 6.85 12.28
C VAL A 128 1.99 7.15 13.76
N ASN A 129 0.74 7.24 14.21
CA ASN A 129 0.41 7.32 15.61
C ASN A 129 -0.01 5.94 16.12
N LEU A 130 0.70 5.43 17.12
CA LEU A 130 0.31 4.21 17.80
C LEU A 130 -0.94 4.45 18.66
N ASN A 131 -1.83 3.49 18.65
CA ASN A 131 -2.98 3.41 19.56
C ASN A 131 -3.38 1.93 19.69
N MET A 132 -2.49 1.14 20.32
CA MET A 132 -2.68 -0.30 20.48
C MET A 132 -3.81 -0.60 21.45
N VAL A 133 -4.64 -1.56 21.09
CA VAL A 133 -5.75 -2.04 21.91
C VAL A 133 -5.63 -3.57 22.03
N VAL A 134 -5.17 -4.03 23.17
CA VAL A 134 -5.01 -5.46 23.45
C VAL A 134 -6.21 -5.95 24.29
N PRO A 135 -6.85 -7.07 23.91
CA PRO A 135 -7.96 -7.63 24.69
C PRO A 135 -7.54 -8.02 26.10
N GLU A 136 -8.42 -7.88 27.09
CA GLU A 136 -8.16 -8.28 28.48
C GLU A 136 -7.83 -9.77 28.61
N THR A 137 -8.33 -10.59 27.70
CA THR A 137 -8.06 -12.04 27.65
C THR A 137 -6.58 -12.36 27.52
N VAL A 138 -5.78 -11.47 26.92
CA VAL A 138 -4.34 -11.65 26.71
C VAL A 138 -3.51 -11.33 27.96
N GLN A 139 -4.08 -10.62 28.95
CA GLN A 139 -3.41 -10.20 30.19
C GLN A 139 -2.07 -9.46 29.95
N ALA A 140 -2.04 -8.57 28.97
CA ALA A 140 -0.92 -7.69 28.69
C ALA A 140 -1.22 -6.26 29.16
N GLU A 141 -0.20 -5.57 29.65
CA GLU A 141 -0.29 -4.14 30.04
C GLU A 141 0.29 -3.27 28.92
N VAL A 142 -0.54 -2.41 28.35
CA VAL A 142 -0.14 -1.47 27.29
C VAL A 142 0.25 -0.14 27.91
N GLN A 143 1.42 0.36 27.59
CA GLN A 143 1.95 1.66 28.07
C GLN A 143 2.30 2.54 26.85
N ASP A 144 2.21 3.86 27.04
CA ASP A 144 2.54 4.87 26.04
C ASP A 144 1.87 4.61 24.67
N ASN A 145 0.55 4.34 24.68
CA ASN A 145 -0.26 4.01 23.49
C ASN A 145 0.23 2.78 22.70
N GLY A 146 1.06 1.94 23.29
CA GLY A 146 1.59 0.75 22.67
C GLY A 146 3.08 0.81 22.34
N ASP A 147 3.78 1.90 22.66
CA ASP A 147 5.25 1.91 22.53
C ASP A 147 5.90 0.86 23.42
N TYR A 148 5.28 0.55 24.56
CA TYR A 148 5.70 -0.54 25.44
C TYR A 148 4.53 -1.45 25.78
N ILE A 149 4.81 -2.73 25.82
CA ILE A 149 3.88 -3.78 26.30
C ILE A 149 4.59 -4.63 27.33
N MET A 150 3.97 -4.79 28.50
CA MET A 150 4.41 -5.78 29.49
C MET A 150 3.55 -7.03 29.36
N TYR A 151 4.18 -8.16 29.06
CA TYR A 151 3.52 -9.46 28.90
C TYR A 151 4.33 -10.57 29.55
N LYS A 152 3.68 -11.38 30.39
CA LYS A 152 4.33 -12.48 31.15
C LYS A 152 5.59 -12.03 31.91
N GLY A 153 5.58 -10.80 32.45
CA GLY A 153 6.70 -10.23 33.22
C GLY A 153 7.89 -9.78 32.38
N VAL A 154 7.75 -9.70 31.07
CA VAL A 154 8.76 -9.19 30.14
C VAL A 154 8.24 -7.90 29.50
N THR A 155 9.10 -6.87 29.41
CA THR A 155 8.79 -5.64 28.69
C THR A 155 9.23 -5.78 27.23
N TYR A 156 8.35 -5.38 26.34
CA TYR A 156 8.55 -5.34 24.91
C TYR A 156 8.42 -3.90 24.41
N LYS A 157 9.30 -3.46 23.52
CA LYS A 157 9.29 -2.14 22.92
C LYS A 157 8.88 -2.25 21.45
N TYR A 158 7.96 -1.38 21.02
CA TYR A 158 7.52 -1.33 19.62
C TYR A 158 8.69 -1.01 18.68
N ASN A 159 8.79 -1.73 17.59
CA ASN A 159 9.81 -1.50 16.58
C ASN A 159 9.29 -0.53 15.52
N HIS A 160 9.66 0.74 15.62
CA HIS A 160 9.28 1.81 14.69
C HIS A 160 9.92 1.68 13.29
N ASP A 161 10.80 0.71 13.08
CA ASP A 161 11.37 0.39 11.76
C ASP A 161 10.49 -0.59 10.98
N VAL A 162 9.37 -1.04 11.56
CA VAL A 162 8.38 -1.92 10.91
C VAL A 162 7.23 -1.09 10.34
N THR A 163 6.91 -1.31 9.06
CA THR A 163 5.74 -0.74 8.40
C THR A 163 4.89 -1.81 7.76
N ASN A 164 3.61 -1.50 7.51
CA ASN A 164 2.62 -2.47 7.05
C ASN A 164 2.00 -2.09 5.71
N ILE A 165 1.82 -3.12 4.86
CA ILE A 165 0.97 -3.05 3.66
C ILE A 165 -0.07 -4.17 3.78
N LEU A 166 -1.35 -3.84 3.62
CA LEU A 166 -2.40 -4.84 3.53
C LEU A 166 -2.65 -5.21 2.07
N PHE A 167 -2.32 -6.44 1.70
CA PHE A 167 -2.68 -7.01 0.42
C PHE A 167 -4.04 -7.70 0.50
N MET A 168 -4.89 -7.46 -0.50
CA MET A 168 -6.22 -8.06 -0.64
C MET A 168 -6.40 -8.61 -2.05
N GLY A 169 -6.71 -9.90 -2.18
CA GLY A 169 -7.18 -10.50 -3.42
C GLY A 169 -8.70 -10.54 -3.42
N VAL A 170 -9.34 -9.81 -4.32
CA VAL A 170 -10.79 -9.64 -4.36
C VAL A 170 -11.43 -10.59 -5.36
N ASP A 171 -12.48 -11.30 -4.97
CA ASP A 171 -13.21 -12.25 -5.82
C ASP A 171 -14.19 -11.53 -6.77
N LYS A 172 -13.65 -10.60 -7.58
CA LYS A 172 -14.34 -9.90 -8.67
C LYS A 172 -13.50 -9.96 -9.93
N ARG A 173 -14.15 -9.87 -11.11
CA ARG A 173 -13.45 -9.77 -12.39
C ARG A 173 -12.98 -8.35 -12.71
N SER A 174 -13.71 -7.36 -12.18
CA SER A 174 -13.30 -5.97 -12.32
C SER A 174 -13.63 -5.20 -11.04
N ILE A 175 -12.66 -4.48 -10.52
CA ILE A 175 -12.84 -3.56 -9.40
C ILE A 175 -13.76 -2.39 -9.78
N ASP A 176 -13.81 -2.03 -11.06
CA ASP A 176 -14.61 -0.89 -11.55
C ASP A 176 -16.11 -1.18 -11.71
N ASP A 177 -16.53 -2.44 -11.60
CA ASP A 177 -17.94 -2.79 -11.67
C ASP A 177 -18.72 -2.19 -10.49
N ASP A 178 -19.80 -1.48 -10.78
CA ASP A 178 -20.72 -0.98 -9.77
C ASP A 178 -21.32 -2.13 -8.97
N THR A 179 -21.38 -1.98 -7.64
CA THR A 179 -21.84 -3.04 -6.77
C THR A 179 -22.83 -2.52 -5.74
N ALA A 180 -23.88 -3.30 -5.49
CA ALA A 180 -24.76 -3.07 -4.36
C ALA A 180 -24.05 -3.44 -3.04
N GLN A 181 -24.46 -2.84 -1.94
CA GLN A 181 -23.95 -3.16 -0.61
C GLN A 181 -24.04 -4.67 -0.33
N GLY A 182 -22.96 -5.27 0.16
CA GLY A 182 -22.88 -6.71 0.42
C GLY A 182 -22.59 -7.57 -0.80
N THR A 183 -22.48 -6.99 -2.01
CA THR A 183 -22.21 -7.72 -3.26
C THR A 183 -20.91 -7.27 -3.95
N GLY A 184 -20.14 -6.38 -3.32
CA GLY A 184 -18.93 -5.76 -3.86
C GLY A 184 -17.74 -6.70 -4.10
N GLY A 185 -17.93 -8.00 -3.99
CA GLY A 185 -16.88 -9.00 -3.96
C GLY A 185 -16.39 -9.22 -2.52
N GLN A 186 -15.61 -10.26 -2.32
CA GLN A 186 -15.02 -10.58 -1.02
C GLN A 186 -13.51 -10.53 -1.13
N ALA A 187 -12.84 -10.06 -0.09
CA ALA A 187 -11.39 -10.20 0.02
C ALA A 187 -11.04 -11.64 0.40
N ASP A 188 -10.91 -12.50 -0.60
CA ASP A 188 -10.68 -13.94 -0.43
C ASP A 188 -9.24 -14.30 -0.06
N ALA A 189 -8.30 -13.42 -0.34
CA ALA A 189 -6.92 -13.49 0.10
C ALA A 189 -6.59 -12.21 0.88
N ILE A 190 -6.19 -12.33 2.13
CA ILE A 190 -5.82 -11.20 2.98
C ILE A 190 -4.45 -11.50 3.58
N VAL A 191 -3.49 -10.64 3.30
CA VAL A 191 -2.11 -10.78 3.79
C VAL A 191 -1.63 -9.45 4.34
N MET A 192 -1.30 -9.43 5.62
CA MET A 192 -0.56 -8.33 6.22
C MET A 192 0.93 -8.52 5.91
N ILE A 193 1.51 -7.57 5.20
CA ILE A 193 2.93 -7.54 4.87
C ILE A 193 3.62 -6.60 5.83
N ALA A 194 4.29 -7.14 6.85
CA ALA A 194 5.09 -6.38 7.80
C ALA A 194 6.54 -6.33 7.33
N MET A 195 7.05 -5.13 7.06
CA MET A 195 8.41 -4.90 6.56
C MET A 195 9.25 -4.19 7.62
N ASN A 196 10.25 -4.89 8.16
CA ASN A 196 11.33 -4.28 8.95
C ASN A 196 12.43 -3.84 7.98
N VAL A 197 12.46 -2.56 7.66
CA VAL A 197 13.39 -2.02 6.66
C VAL A 197 14.82 -1.97 7.16
N LYS A 198 15.03 -1.83 8.46
CA LYS A 198 16.36 -1.79 9.07
C LYS A 198 17.05 -3.16 9.03
N ASP A 199 16.31 -4.21 9.33
CA ASP A 199 16.82 -5.59 9.39
C ASP A 199 16.66 -6.33 8.05
N HIS A 200 16.08 -5.67 7.03
CA HIS A 200 15.75 -6.24 5.72
C HIS A 200 14.93 -7.53 5.82
N LYS A 201 13.96 -7.54 6.73
CA LYS A 201 13.02 -8.66 6.94
C LYS A 201 11.61 -8.28 6.49
N MET A 202 10.95 -9.24 5.87
CA MET A 202 9.54 -9.13 5.48
C MET A 202 8.79 -10.33 6.03
N THR A 203 7.78 -10.08 6.83
CA THR A 203 6.89 -11.13 7.34
C THR A 203 5.54 -11.01 6.66
N LEU A 204 5.14 -12.07 5.96
CA LEU A 204 3.82 -12.21 5.36
C LEU A 204 2.92 -12.94 6.34
N LEU A 205 1.98 -12.22 6.93
CA LEU A 205 1.01 -12.74 7.90
C LEU A 205 -0.31 -13.00 7.16
N ALA A 206 -0.56 -14.26 6.83
CA ALA A 206 -1.79 -14.66 6.16
C ALA A 206 -2.96 -14.66 7.16
N VAL A 207 -4.00 -13.90 6.84
CA VAL A 207 -5.23 -13.78 7.62
C VAL A 207 -6.28 -14.70 7.01
N PRO A 208 -6.75 -15.74 7.71
CA PRO A 208 -7.84 -16.57 7.22
C PRO A 208 -9.08 -15.72 6.94
N ARG A 209 -9.64 -15.84 5.73
CA ARG A 209 -10.79 -15.05 5.30
C ARG A 209 -12.02 -15.16 6.19
N ASP A 210 -12.13 -16.29 6.87
CA ASP A 210 -13.26 -16.65 7.75
C ASP A 210 -13.06 -16.17 9.20
N THR A 211 -11.99 -15.37 9.48
CA THR A 211 -11.75 -14.76 10.79
C THR A 211 -12.87 -13.80 11.14
N ILE A 212 -13.42 -13.95 12.35
CA ILE A 212 -14.54 -13.14 12.82
C ILE A 212 -14.01 -11.84 13.43
N THR A 213 -14.60 -10.73 13.01
CA THR A 213 -14.29 -9.39 13.51
C THR A 213 -15.47 -8.45 13.30
N ASP A 214 -15.44 -7.28 13.92
CA ASP A 214 -16.38 -6.20 13.65
C ASP A 214 -16.12 -5.57 12.29
N VAL A 215 -17.14 -5.55 11.44
CA VAL A 215 -17.12 -4.98 10.10
C VAL A 215 -18.06 -3.79 10.02
N ALA A 216 -17.58 -2.66 9.54
CA ALA A 216 -18.45 -1.51 9.26
C ALA A 216 -19.28 -1.76 8.02
N LEU A 217 -20.54 -1.37 8.09
CA LEU A 217 -21.49 -1.46 6.98
C LEU A 217 -21.64 -0.09 6.34
N TYR A 218 -21.44 -0.01 5.03
CA TYR A 218 -21.62 1.21 4.24
C TYR A 218 -22.67 0.97 3.15
N SER A 219 -23.47 1.98 2.85
CA SER A 219 -24.33 2.00 1.68
C SER A 219 -23.49 2.17 0.40
N PRO A 220 -24.03 1.86 -0.79
CA PRO A 220 -23.34 2.13 -2.07
C PRO A 220 -22.96 3.60 -2.27
N SER A 221 -23.65 4.52 -1.58
CA SER A 221 -23.30 5.95 -1.56
C SER A 221 -22.24 6.33 -0.53
N GLY A 222 -21.60 5.35 0.12
CA GLY A 222 -20.53 5.57 1.09
C GLY A 222 -20.99 6.00 2.49
N HIS A 223 -22.29 5.97 2.80
CA HIS A 223 -22.79 6.34 4.12
C HIS A 223 -22.64 5.18 5.10
N TYR A 224 -22.02 5.44 6.23
CA TYR A 224 -21.92 4.48 7.34
C TYR A 224 -23.32 4.16 7.90
N SER A 225 -23.64 2.87 8.06
CA SER A 225 -24.94 2.39 8.55
C SER A 225 -24.87 1.54 9.83
N GLY A 226 -23.67 1.26 10.33
CA GLY A 226 -23.48 0.51 11.57
C GLY A 226 -22.30 -0.45 11.52
N MET A 227 -22.17 -1.26 12.59
CA MET A 227 -21.16 -2.33 12.72
C MET A 227 -21.85 -3.67 12.86
N LYS A 228 -21.24 -4.73 12.33
CA LYS A 228 -21.70 -6.09 12.50
C LYS A 228 -20.52 -7.06 12.60
N GLU A 229 -20.60 -7.97 13.57
CA GLU A 229 -19.66 -9.08 13.68
C GLU A 229 -19.87 -10.08 12.54
N MET A 230 -18.84 -10.29 11.72
CA MET A 230 -18.84 -11.22 10.61
C MET A 230 -17.45 -11.61 10.16
N GLN A 231 -17.33 -12.45 9.15
CA GLN A 231 -16.06 -12.83 8.53
C GLN A 231 -15.33 -11.60 7.95
N VAL A 232 -14.03 -11.48 8.15
CA VAL A 232 -13.22 -10.33 7.70
C VAL A 232 -13.26 -10.13 6.18
N CYS A 233 -13.41 -11.19 5.40
CA CYS A 233 -13.53 -11.09 3.94
C CYS A 233 -14.75 -10.27 3.48
N MET A 234 -15.78 -10.19 4.31
CA MET A 234 -17.00 -9.41 4.03
C MET A 234 -16.78 -7.91 4.16
N ALA A 235 -15.71 -7.46 4.84
CA ALA A 235 -15.44 -6.05 5.00
C ALA A 235 -15.32 -5.32 3.65
N TYR A 236 -14.73 -5.98 2.65
CA TYR A 236 -14.65 -5.44 1.30
C TYR A 236 -16.05 -5.32 0.64
N ALA A 237 -16.90 -6.33 0.79
CA ALA A 237 -18.22 -6.37 0.18
C ALA A 237 -19.16 -5.26 0.68
N TYR A 238 -19.00 -4.83 1.95
CA TYR A 238 -19.87 -3.83 2.56
C TYR A 238 -19.37 -2.37 2.39
N GLY A 239 -18.39 -2.12 1.54
CA GLY A 239 -17.98 -0.78 1.08
C GLY A 239 -18.57 -0.45 -0.29
N ASP A 240 -17.87 0.39 -1.04
CA ASP A 240 -18.22 0.85 -2.40
C ASP A 240 -17.64 -0.04 -3.52
N GLY A 241 -16.92 -1.09 -3.18
CA GLY A 241 -16.17 -1.91 -4.12
C GLY A 241 -14.81 -1.31 -4.52
N LYS A 242 -14.43 -0.16 -3.97
CA LYS A 242 -13.20 0.60 -4.26
C LYS A 242 -12.52 1.06 -2.97
N GLU A 243 -12.29 2.35 -2.82
CA GLU A 243 -11.52 2.92 -1.70
C GLU A 243 -12.17 2.65 -0.35
N ILE A 244 -13.49 2.88 -0.20
CA ILE A 244 -14.21 2.62 1.07
C ILE A 244 -14.14 1.14 1.44
N SER A 245 -14.23 0.24 0.45
CA SER A 245 -14.08 -1.21 0.65
C SER A 245 -12.69 -1.58 1.15
N CYS A 246 -11.65 -0.98 0.55
CA CYS A 246 -10.27 -1.17 0.97
C CYS A 246 -10.05 -0.67 2.39
N GLU A 247 -10.49 0.55 2.71
CA GLU A 247 -10.33 1.17 4.04
C GLU A 247 -11.13 0.41 5.12
N ASN A 248 -12.33 -0.10 4.78
CA ASN A 248 -13.12 -0.93 5.68
C ASN A 248 -12.39 -2.24 6.00
N THR A 249 -11.79 -2.87 4.98
CA THR A 249 -10.99 -4.08 5.18
C THR A 249 -9.74 -3.79 6.02
N VAL A 250 -9.02 -2.69 5.76
CA VAL A 250 -7.90 -2.22 6.59
C VAL A 250 -8.34 -2.04 8.04
N SER A 251 -9.46 -1.36 8.26
CA SER A 251 -9.98 -1.10 9.61
C SER A 251 -10.36 -2.39 10.34
N SER A 252 -10.94 -3.35 9.63
CA SER A 252 -11.32 -4.65 10.18
C SER A 252 -10.09 -5.50 10.52
N VAL A 253 -9.07 -5.52 9.64
CA VAL A 253 -7.81 -6.22 9.91
C VAL A 253 -7.03 -5.54 11.04
N ARG A 254 -7.02 -4.21 11.12
CA ARG A 254 -6.40 -3.51 12.25
C ARG A 254 -6.99 -3.93 13.60
N ARG A 255 -8.31 -4.13 13.70
CA ARG A 255 -8.93 -4.64 14.95
C ARG A 255 -8.41 -6.02 15.32
N ILE A 256 -8.22 -6.91 14.34
CA ILE A 256 -7.63 -8.23 14.56
C ILE A 256 -6.18 -8.10 15.06
N PHE A 257 -5.41 -7.15 14.53
CA PHE A 257 -3.99 -6.92 14.86
C PHE A 257 -3.80 -5.84 15.94
N TYR A 258 -4.65 -5.82 16.95
CA TYR A 258 -4.52 -4.95 18.14
C TYR A 258 -4.36 -3.47 17.80
N ASN A 259 -4.93 -3.06 16.66
CA ASN A 259 -4.91 -1.70 16.12
C ASN A 259 -3.53 -1.22 15.62
N VAL A 260 -2.63 -2.14 15.21
CA VAL A 260 -1.36 -1.80 14.58
C VAL A 260 -1.59 -0.86 13.38
N PRO A 261 -0.73 0.14 13.16
CA PRO A 261 -0.88 1.04 12.03
C PRO A 261 -0.76 0.32 10.68
N VAL A 262 -1.70 0.57 9.77
CA VAL A 262 -1.69 0.10 8.39
C VAL A 262 -2.03 1.28 7.50
N ASN A 263 -1.03 1.91 6.89
CA ASN A 263 -1.19 3.12 6.10
C ASN A 263 -1.23 2.87 4.60
N THR A 264 -1.02 1.62 4.20
CA THR A 264 -0.94 1.26 2.79
C THR A 264 -1.73 0.00 2.54
N TYR A 265 -2.51 0.02 1.48
CA TYR A 265 -3.26 -1.13 1.02
C TYR A 265 -3.11 -1.33 -0.48
N TYR A 266 -3.31 -2.57 -0.91
CA TYR A 266 -3.31 -2.98 -2.30
C TYR A 266 -4.35 -4.07 -2.50
N ALA A 267 -5.44 -3.74 -3.18
CA ALA A 267 -6.49 -4.68 -3.59
C ALA A 267 -6.31 -5.02 -5.05
N LEU A 268 -6.34 -6.30 -5.39
CA LEU A 268 -6.18 -6.84 -6.75
C LEU A 268 -7.39 -7.71 -7.09
N ASP A 269 -7.97 -7.49 -8.25
CA ASP A 269 -9.04 -8.34 -8.77
C ASP A 269 -8.51 -9.63 -9.43
N LEU A 270 -9.41 -10.48 -9.89
CA LEU A 270 -9.05 -11.78 -10.46
C LEU A 270 -8.30 -11.68 -11.79
N ASP A 271 -8.63 -10.69 -12.62
CA ASP A 271 -8.01 -10.52 -13.93
C ASP A 271 -6.60 -9.93 -13.80
N GLY A 272 -6.35 -9.19 -12.71
CA GLY A 272 -5.04 -8.68 -12.35
C GLY A 272 -4.03 -9.75 -11.94
N ILE A 273 -4.46 -10.93 -11.49
CA ILE A 273 -3.53 -12.00 -11.08
C ILE A 273 -2.60 -12.40 -12.22
N ALA A 274 -3.15 -12.64 -13.40
CA ALA A 274 -2.37 -13.00 -14.58
C ALA A 274 -1.47 -11.84 -15.03
N ALA A 275 -2.01 -10.61 -15.08
CA ALA A 275 -1.26 -9.42 -15.48
C ALA A 275 -0.04 -9.17 -14.57
N VAL A 276 -0.23 -9.21 -13.25
CA VAL A 276 0.84 -9.04 -12.27
C VAL A 276 1.87 -10.17 -12.35
N ASN A 277 1.41 -11.41 -12.45
CA ASN A 277 2.28 -12.58 -12.60
C ASN A 277 3.19 -12.48 -13.84
N ASP A 278 2.60 -12.15 -14.99
CA ASP A 278 3.33 -12.09 -16.26
C ASP A 278 4.25 -10.87 -16.33
N SER A 279 3.90 -9.78 -15.64
CA SER A 279 4.74 -8.58 -15.56
C SER A 279 6.09 -8.84 -14.90
N VAL A 280 6.19 -9.83 -14.00
CA VAL A 280 7.47 -10.26 -13.42
C VAL A 280 8.17 -11.35 -14.24
N GLY A 281 7.51 -11.92 -15.26
CA GLY A 281 8.02 -12.98 -16.12
C GLY A 281 7.64 -14.37 -15.65
N GLY A 282 6.49 -14.52 -15.00
CA GLY A 282 6.00 -15.77 -14.43
C GLY A 282 6.58 -16.08 -13.04
N VAL A 283 5.98 -17.03 -12.36
CA VAL A 283 6.35 -17.42 -10.99
C VAL A 283 6.55 -18.94 -10.90
N ASP A 284 7.69 -19.35 -10.36
CA ASP A 284 7.98 -20.77 -10.10
C ASP A 284 7.44 -21.16 -8.71
N VAL A 285 6.67 -22.26 -8.69
CA VAL A 285 6.08 -22.81 -7.46
C VAL A 285 6.16 -24.34 -7.45
N ALA A 286 6.19 -24.93 -6.26
CA ALA A 286 5.90 -26.35 -6.07
C ALA A 286 4.48 -26.49 -5.52
N SER A 287 3.66 -27.38 -6.09
CA SER A 287 2.29 -27.56 -5.60
C SER A 287 2.28 -28.33 -4.28
N PRO A 288 1.60 -27.83 -3.23
CA PRO A 288 1.50 -28.51 -1.94
C PRO A 288 0.42 -29.60 -1.93
N GLU A 289 -0.37 -29.70 -2.99
CA GLU A 289 -1.47 -30.67 -3.11
C GLU A 289 -1.78 -30.99 -4.57
N THR A 290 -2.47 -32.10 -4.79
CA THR A 290 -3.02 -32.42 -6.12
C THR A 290 -4.39 -31.78 -6.28
N ILE A 291 -4.49 -30.79 -7.22
CA ILE A 291 -5.74 -30.08 -7.51
C ILE A 291 -5.76 -29.54 -8.95
N GLY A 292 -6.83 -29.82 -9.69
CA GLY A 292 -6.94 -29.41 -11.10
C GLY A 292 -5.75 -29.90 -11.92
N PRO A 293 -4.98 -29.02 -12.60
CA PRO A 293 -3.82 -29.42 -13.39
C PRO A 293 -2.54 -29.62 -12.54
N PHE A 294 -2.59 -29.41 -11.23
CA PHE A 294 -1.42 -29.44 -10.35
C PHE A 294 -1.33 -30.76 -9.60
N THR A 295 -0.13 -31.33 -9.55
CA THR A 295 0.20 -32.56 -8.80
C THR A 295 1.06 -32.20 -7.59
N GLU A 296 0.78 -32.78 -6.43
CA GLU A 296 1.54 -32.56 -5.19
C GLU A 296 3.04 -32.86 -5.41
N GLY A 297 3.89 -31.93 -4.97
CA GLY A 297 5.35 -32.01 -5.05
C GLY A 297 5.95 -31.63 -6.42
N GLU A 298 5.14 -31.50 -7.46
CA GLU A 298 5.61 -31.09 -8.77
C GLU A 298 5.82 -29.58 -8.86
N SER A 299 6.83 -29.17 -9.65
CA SER A 299 7.17 -27.75 -9.87
C SER A 299 6.53 -27.24 -11.16
N TYR A 300 6.00 -26.01 -11.10
CA TYR A 300 5.33 -25.36 -12.21
C TYR A 300 5.87 -23.94 -12.38
N HIS A 301 6.07 -23.55 -13.65
CA HIS A 301 6.23 -22.15 -14.02
C HIS A 301 4.85 -21.59 -14.37
N LEU A 302 4.36 -20.68 -13.55
CA LEU A 302 3.01 -20.12 -13.69
C LEU A 302 3.02 -18.92 -14.62
N GLU A 303 2.25 -18.99 -15.71
CA GLU A 303 2.00 -17.90 -16.65
C GLU A 303 0.49 -17.77 -16.92
N GLY A 304 0.04 -16.54 -17.17
CA GLY A 304 -1.34 -16.22 -17.53
C GLY A 304 -2.38 -16.88 -16.64
N LYS A 305 -3.34 -17.55 -17.25
CA LYS A 305 -4.46 -18.21 -16.54
C LYS A 305 -4.02 -19.32 -15.56
N LEU A 306 -2.83 -19.89 -15.76
CA LEU A 306 -2.32 -20.93 -14.84
C LEU A 306 -2.03 -20.35 -13.46
N SER A 307 -1.54 -19.09 -13.38
CA SER A 307 -1.32 -18.39 -12.11
C SER A 307 -2.61 -18.14 -11.35
N GLU A 308 -3.67 -17.69 -12.03
CA GLU A 308 -5.01 -17.53 -11.43
C GLU A 308 -5.53 -18.87 -10.92
N ASN A 309 -5.43 -19.94 -11.73
CA ASN A 309 -5.87 -21.28 -11.33
C ASN A 309 -5.16 -21.75 -10.07
N PHE A 310 -3.84 -21.57 -9.97
CA PHE A 310 -3.05 -21.99 -8.81
C PHE A 310 -3.56 -21.38 -7.51
N VAL A 311 -3.86 -20.10 -7.49
CA VAL A 311 -4.30 -19.38 -6.27
C VAL A 311 -5.80 -19.48 -5.99
N ARG A 312 -6.63 -19.88 -6.99
CA ARG A 312 -8.09 -19.88 -6.87
C ARG A 312 -8.74 -21.25 -6.73
N LEU A 313 -8.18 -22.29 -7.37
CA LEU A 313 -8.80 -23.61 -7.36
C LEU A 313 -9.13 -24.05 -5.92
N ARG A 314 -10.30 -24.67 -5.77
CA ARG A 314 -10.79 -25.11 -4.47
C ARG A 314 -11.53 -26.42 -4.65
N ASP A 315 -11.17 -27.42 -3.86
CA ASP A 315 -11.98 -28.62 -3.69
C ASP A 315 -13.11 -28.32 -2.72
N LYS A 316 -14.32 -28.17 -3.24
CA LYS A 316 -15.51 -27.83 -2.44
C LYS A 316 -15.99 -28.99 -1.55
N SER A 317 -15.47 -30.19 -1.72
CA SER A 317 -15.85 -31.37 -0.95
C SER A 317 -15.08 -31.48 0.39
N GLY A 318 -13.95 -30.76 0.53
CA GLY A 318 -13.10 -30.82 1.71
C GLY A 318 -13.41 -29.76 2.76
N VAL A 319 -13.48 -30.16 4.02
CA VAL A 319 -13.68 -29.24 5.17
C VAL A 319 -12.55 -28.21 5.25
N ASP A 320 -11.33 -28.61 4.88
CA ASP A 320 -10.11 -27.79 4.96
C ASP A 320 -9.81 -26.99 3.68
N SER A 321 -10.77 -26.89 2.78
CA SER A 321 -10.50 -26.35 1.43
C SER A 321 -10.07 -24.88 1.43
N SER A 322 -10.50 -24.07 2.39
CA SER A 322 -10.06 -22.67 2.54
C SER A 322 -8.60 -22.59 3.02
N MET A 323 -8.20 -23.43 3.97
CA MET A 323 -6.83 -23.46 4.49
C MET A 323 -5.82 -23.99 3.47
N LYS A 324 -6.19 -25.03 2.71
CA LYS A 324 -5.35 -25.53 1.59
C LYS A 324 -5.15 -24.46 0.51
N ARG A 325 -6.21 -23.73 0.16
CA ARG A 325 -6.09 -22.59 -0.75
C ARG A 325 -5.15 -21.51 -0.19
N LEU A 326 -5.29 -21.18 1.09
CA LEU A 326 -4.41 -20.21 1.77
C LEU A 326 -2.94 -20.65 1.70
N GLU A 327 -2.66 -21.92 1.87
CA GLU A 327 -1.29 -22.46 1.76
C GLU A 327 -0.71 -22.30 0.35
N ARG A 328 -1.50 -22.57 -0.71
CA ARG A 328 -1.07 -22.29 -2.09
C ARG A 328 -0.84 -20.80 -2.34
N GLN A 329 -1.71 -19.93 -1.82
CA GLN A 329 -1.55 -18.47 -1.93
C GLN A 329 -0.26 -18.00 -1.26
N LYS A 330 0.11 -18.57 -0.10
CA LYS A 330 1.39 -18.29 0.56
C LYS A 330 2.59 -18.69 -0.29
N ILE A 331 2.56 -19.92 -0.84
CA ILE A 331 3.63 -20.43 -1.72
C ILE A 331 3.79 -19.52 -2.95
N TYR A 332 2.67 -19.14 -3.58
CA TYR A 332 2.66 -18.21 -4.70
C TYR A 332 3.25 -16.83 -4.31
N ALA A 333 2.81 -16.26 -3.21
CA ALA A 333 3.30 -14.96 -2.74
C ALA A 333 4.83 -14.98 -2.50
N LYS A 334 5.35 -16.06 -1.90
CA LYS A 334 6.80 -16.23 -1.71
C LYS A 334 7.54 -16.32 -3.06
N GLY A 335 7.03 -17.11 -3.98
CA GLY A 335 7.58 -17.25 -5.34
C GLY A 335 7.59 -15.90 -6.07
N PHE A 336 6.47 -15.19 -6.03
CA PHE A 336 6.31 -13.86 -6.64
C PHE A 336 7.34 -12.86 -6.08
N LEU A 337 7.43 -12.73 -4.76
CA LEU A 337 8.38 -11.82 -4.11
C LEU A 337 9.84 -12.16 -4.44
N SER A 338 10.17 -13.45 -4.50
CA SER A 338 11.51 -13.89 -4.91
C SER A 338 11.82 -13.47 -6.36
N THR A 339 10.87 -13.68 -7.28
CA THR A 339 11.01 -13.32 -8.70
C THR A 339 11.09 -11.79 -8.85
N MET A 340 10.22 -11.06 -8.18
CA MET A 340 10.20 -9.59 -8.17
C MET A 340 11.53 -9.02 -7.65
N THR A 341 12.06 -9.56 -6.55
CA THR A 341 13.35 -9.14 -5.98
C THR A 341 14.50 -9.35 -6.96
N LYS A 342 14.53 -10.51 -7.65
CA LYS A 342 15.55 -10.78 -8.68
C LYS A 342 15.44 -9.79 -9.84
N LYS A 343 14.21 -9.49 -10.27
CA LYS A 343 13.95 -8.57 -11.39
C LYS A 343 14.36 -7.13 -11.03
N LEU A 344 14.03 -6.66 -9.83
CA LEU A 344 14.41 -5.33 -9.33
C LEU A 344 15.93 -5.15 -9.22
N LYS A 345 16.67 -6.20 -8.82
CA LYS A 345 18.15 -6.17 -8.79
C LYS A 345 18.77 -6.02 -10.18
N GLY A 346 18.10 -6.52 -11.22
CA GLY A 346 18.53 -6.37 -12.61
C GLY A 346 18.09 -5.04 -13.24
N ASP A 347 16.89 -4.59 -12.92
CA ASP A 347 16.30 -3.38 -13.49
C ASP A 347 15.26 -2.78 -12.53
N ILE A 348 15.62 -1.66 -11.89
CA ILE A 348 14.73 -0.94 -10.95
C ILE A 348 13.45 -0.43 -11.62
N THR A 349 13.48 -0.17 -12.94
CA THR A 349 12.28 0.30 -13.65
C THR A 349 11.19 -0.77 -13.71
N SER A 350 11.54 -2.03 -13.43
CA SER A 350 10.58 -3.14 -13.30
C SER A 350 9.50 -2.87 -12.26
N ALA A 351 9.79 -2.12 -11.16
CA ALA A 351 8.77 -1.73 -10.18
C ALA A 351 7.67 -0.88 -10.82
N ILE A 352 8.05 0.08 -11.65
CA ILE A 352 7.11 0.96 -12.37
C ILE A 352 6.32 0.14 -13.39
N THR A 353 6.96 -0.81 -14.07
CA THR A 353 6.28 -1.69 -15.03
C THR A 353 5.21 -2.53 -14.32
N VAL A 354 5.55 -3.21 -13.23
CA VAL A 354 4.59 -4.01 -12.44
C VAL A 354 3.45 -3.14 -11.93
N TYR A 355 3.75 -1.94 -11.42
CA TYR A 355 2.73 -1.00 -10.95
C TYR A 355 1.77 -0.58 -12.08
N ASN A 356 2.28 -0.23 -13.26
CA ASN A 356 1.47 0.19 -14.39
C ASN A 356 0.61 -0.96 -14.95
N GLU A 357 1.18 -2.17 -15.08
CA GLU A 357 0.47 -3.35 -15.58
C GLU A 357 -0.63 -3.81 -14.62
N SER A 358 -0.45 -3.60 -13.30
CA SER A 358 -1.43 -3.96 -12.28
C SER A 358 -2.49 -2.88 -12.04
N SER A 359 -2.20 -1.63 -12.40
CA SER A 359 -3.05 -0.47 -12.10
C SER A 359 -4.50 -0.60 -12.60
N PRO A 360 -4.79 -1.14 -13.82
CA PRO A 360 -6.16 -1.31 -14.30
C PRO A 360 -6.99 -2.32 -13.48
N TYR A 361 -6.34 -3.16 -12.70
CA TYR A 361 -6.92 -4.29 -11.96
C TYR A 361 -6.85 -4.11 -10.45
N SER A 362 -6.44 -2.92 -9.99
CA SER A 362 -6.16 -2.71 -8.57
C SER A 362 -6.78 -1.44 -8.03
N CYS A 363 -7.12 -1.48 -6.73
CA CYS A 363 -7.43 -0.31 -5.94
C CYS A 363 -6.37 -0.18 -4.84
N THR A 364 -5.64 0.93 -4.81
CA THR A 364 -4.51 1.11 -3.90
C THR A 364 -4.26 2.57 -3.57
N ASN A 365 -3.74 2.83 -2.38
CA ASN A 365 -3.18 4.14 -2.00
C ASN A 365 -1.65 4.19 -2.12
N LEU A 366 -1.03 3.22 -2.83
CA LEU A 366 0.35 3.34 -3.26
C LEU A 366 0.47 4.47 -4.26
N ASN A 367 1.38 5.40 -4.00
CA ASN A 367 1.72 6.51 -4.88
C ASN A 367 3.16 6.38 -5.38
N ALA A 368 3.58 7.27 -6.30
CA ALA A 368 4.93 7.25 -6.85
C ALA A 368 6.03 7.38 -5.78
N ALA A 369 5.78 8.08 -4.68
CA ALA A 369 6.72 8.24 -3.57
C ALA A 369 6.88 6.92 -2.81
N LYS A 370 5.79 6.27 -2.42
CA LYS A 370 5.80 4.94 -1.76
C LYS A 370 6.45 3.89 -2.65
N VAL A 371 6.12 3.85 -3.95
CA VAL A 371 6.74 2.91 -4.91
C VAL A 371 8.25 3.15 -5.03
N THR A 372 8.69 4.43 -5.11
CA THR A 372 10.12 4.77 -5.17
C THR A 372 10.84 4.32 -3.91
N TYR A 373 10.25 4.54 -2.73
CA TYR A 373 10.81 4.10 -1.45
C TYR A 373 10.96 2.58 -1.42
N LEU A 374 9.89 1.82 -1.69
CA LEU A 374 9.93 0.36 -1.69
C LEU A 374 10.96 -0.19 -2.68
N ALA A 375 10.98 0.33 -3.93
CA ALA A 375 11.95 -0.10 -4.94
C ALA A 375 13.40 0.14 -4.48
N ALA A 376 13.67 1.27 -3.84
CA ALA A 376 15.00 1.57 -3.29
C ALA A 376 15.38 0.60 -2.16
N GLU A 377 14.49 0.33 -1.20
CA GLU A 377 14.74 -0.61 -0.11
C GLU A 377 15.01 -2.03 -0.63
N PHE A 378 14.22 -2.51 -1.59
CA PHE A 378 14.46 -3.82 -2.21
C PHE A 378 15.77 -3.90 -2.99
N MET A 379 16.15 -2.82 -3.68
CA MET A 379 17.35 -2.80 -4.51
C MET A 379 18.64 -2.64 -3.68
N PHE A 380 18.66 -1.66 -2.78
CA PHE A 380 19.87 -1.30 -2.01
C PHE A 380 20.03 -2.14 -0.75
N GLY A 381 18.93 -2.62 -0.18
CA GLY A 381 18.92 -3.53 0.97
C GLY A 381 19.36 -4.96 0.67
N GLY A 382 19.68 -5.27 -0.59
CA GLY A 382 20.07 -6.63 -0.98
C GLY A 382 18.92 -7.62 -1.12
N GLY A 383 17.68 -7.15 -1.05
CA GLY A 383 16.44 -7.90 -0.95
C GLY A 383 15.98 -8.00 0.50
N MET A 384 14.80 -8.59 0.71
CA MET A 384 14.27 -8.84 2.05
C MET A 384 14.20 -10.33 2.30
N ASP A 385 14.69 -10.75 3.48
CA ASP A 385 14.46 -12.11 3.97
C ASP A 385 12.97 -12.26 4.28
N THR A 386 12.33 -13.24 3.65
CA THR A 386 10.87 -13.35 3.67
C THR A 386 10.43 -14.55 4.49
N GLU A 387 9.71 -14.30 5.55
CA GLU A 387 9.03 -15.27 6.39
C GLU A 387 7.54 -15.32 6.10
N LEU A 388 6.95 -16.50 6.15
CA LEU A 388 5.51 -16.71 5.94
C LEU A 388 4.89 -17.29 7.20
N LEU A 389 4.00 -16.53 7.79
CA LEU A 389 3.25 -16.93 8.97
C LEU A 389 1.76 -17.01 8.64
N THR A 390 1.07 -17.92 9.29
CA THR A 390 -0.39 -17.95 9.30
C THR A 390 -0.85 -17.63 10.71
N MET A 391 -1.91 -16.88 10.83
CA MET A 391 -2.56 -16.59 12.10
C MET A 391 -2.93 -17.91 12.79
N PRO A 392 -2.51 -18.14 14.05
CA PRO A 392 -2.85 -19.35 14.77
C PRO A 392 -4.33 -19.35 15.18
N GLY A 393 -4.96 -20.51 15.07
CA GLY A 393 -6.37 -20.69 15.40
C GLY A 393 -6.95 -21.93 14.74
N GLU A 394 -8.25 -22.10 14.88
CA GLU A 394 -8.95 -23.27 14.38
C GLU A 394 -10.21 -22.89 13.60
N LEU A 395 -10.48 -23.64 12.54
CA LEU A 395 -11.69 -23.50 11.76
C LEU A 395 -12.84 -24.25 12.43
N SER A 396 -13.95 -23.58 12.63
CA SER A 396 -15.22 -24.17 13.10
C SER A 396 -16.35 -23.83 12.11
N TYR A 397 -17.48 -24.50 12.27
CA TYR A 397 -18.65 -24.26 11.44
C TYR A 397 -19.86 -23.95 12.32
N ASP A 398 -20.48 -22.82 12.09
CA ASP A 398 -21.73 -22.42 12.70
C ASP A 398 -22.85 -22.54 11.68
N ASN A 399 -23.68 -23.59 11.83
CA ASN A 399 -24.86 -23.91 11.02
C ASN A 399 -24.71 -23.85 9.49
N GLN A 400 -24.05 -22.85 8.91
CA GLN A 400 -23.89 -22.70 7.46
C GLN A 400 -22.58 -22.03 7.07
N TYR A 401 -21.86 -21.40 8.01
CA TYR A 401 -20.70 -20.58 7.71
C TYR A 401 -19.46 -21.07 8.44
N ALA A 402 -18.33 -21.03 7.74
CA ALA A 402 -17.04 -21.25 8.36
C ALA A 402 -16.70 -20.06 9.26
N ARG A 403 -16.15 -20.34 10.45
CA ARG A 403 -15.63 -19.34 11.40
C ARG A 403 -14.20 -19.74 11.77
N PHE A 404 -13.28 -18.84 11.60
CA PHE A 404 -11.92 -19.03 12.09
C PHE A 404 -11.79 -18.36 13.47
N ASN A 405 -11.55 -19.19 14.49
CA ASN A 405 -11.37 -18.76 15.87
C ASN A 405 -9.89 -18.61 16.14
N ILE A 406 -9.46 -17.40 16.47
CA ILE A 406 -8.07 -17.08 16.76
C ILE A 406 -7.65 -17.72 18.08
N ASP A 407 -6.49 -18.35 18.12
CA ASP A 407 -5.80 -18.69 19.38
C ASP A 407 -5.11 -17.39 19.87
N GLU A 408 -5.82 -16.63 20.69
CA GLU A 408 -5.44 -15.28 21.12
C GLU A 408 -4.04 -15.24 21.76
N GLU A 409 -3.69 -16.23 22.59
CA GLU A 409 -2.40 -16.26 23.25
C GLU A 409 -1.26 -16.47 22.26
N LYS A 410 -1.37 -17.48 21.40
CA LYS A 410 -0.34 -17.75 20.38
C LYS A 410 -0.27 -16.63 19.34
N PHE A 411 -1.41 -16.04 18.98
CA PHE A 411 -1.43 -14.94 18.04
C PHE A 411 -0.77 -13.70 18.62
N PHE A 412 -1.00 -13.40 19.89
CA PHE A 412 -0.35 -12.29 20.57
C PHE A 412 1.17 -12.49 20.68
N GLU A 413 1.63 -13.71 20.98
CA GLU A 413 3.06 -14.01 20.96
C GLU A 413 3.67 -13.86 19.57
N GLN A 414 2.97 -14.30 18.52
CA GLN A 414 3.35 -14.10 17.13
C GLN A 414 3.39 -12.59 16.78
N PHE A 415 2.39 -11.83 17.20
CA PHE A 415 2.32 -10.37 17.02
C PHE A 415 3.52 -9.67 17.68
N LEU A 416 3.83 -10.00 18.94
CA LEU A 416 5.00 -9.46 19.63
C LEU A 416 6.29 -9.78 18.90
N SER A 417 6.44 -11.00 18.37
CA SER A 417 7.66 -11.40 17.65
C SER A 417 7.90 -10.63 16.33
N VAL A 418 6.84 -10.08 15.73
CA VAL A 418 6.92 -9.32 14.48
C VAL A 418 7.10 -7.83 14.72
N TYR A 419 6.40 -7.28 15.72
CA TYR A 419 6.26 -5.84 15.89
C TYR A 419 7.04 -5.28 17.08
N TYR A 420 7.59 -6.12 17.95
CA TYR A 420 8.21 -5.68 19.19
C TYR A 420 9.59 -6.32 19.41
N GLU A 421 10.44 -5.60 20.07
CA GLU A 421 11.75 -6.05 20.54
C GLU A 421 11.69 -6.33 22.05
N ARG A 422 12.22 -7.46 22.48
CA ARG A 422 12.31 -7.77 23.91
C ARG A 422 13.38 -6.90 24.56
N MET A 423 13.03 -6.26 25.67
CA MET A 423 13.97 -5.45 26.47
C MET A 423 14.66 -6.27 27.54
#